data_aee0fa355077e1c897b9e741b51e2b41
#
_entry.id   aee0fa355077e1c897b9e741b51e2b41
#
_cell.length_a   1.000
_cell.length_b   1.000
_cell.length_c   1.000
_cell.angle_alpha   90.00
_cell.angle_beta   90.00
_cell.angle_gamma   90.00
#
_symmetry.space_group_name_H-M   'P 1'
#
loop_
_entity.id
_entity.type
_entity.pdbx_description
1 polymer ?
#
loop_
_entity_poly.entity_id
_entity_poly.type
_entity_poly.pdbx_seq_one_letter_code
_entity_poly.pdbx_strand_id
1 'polypeptide(L)'
;MSARTIQHSHGDNHTHVHASPKAALGTAFALTALVLLVEVVGGFASHSLALLSDAGHVLTDIVALGLAWFAAGQAERPSDDRRTYGYHRVGILAALANAITLIAIVVWIAFEAIHRLQAPEQVTPWIMFVAASVGVAVNLFIGLRLRHQGQHNVNVRAAMLHVFGDVGASAAVIVGGVVIALTGWYPVDPIISLAIALLIAWGAWGVLRETIGILMESTPRDVDVTHLLRDLGKIPGVSGVHDLHVWSIAGGMRALSAHIQ
;
A
#
# COMPACT_ATOMS: atom_id res chain seq x y z
N MET A 1 -56.78 -38.14 10.81
CA MET A 1 -56.10 -36.89 11.25
C MET A 1 -55.14 -36.50 10.15
N SER A 2 -55.49 -35.47 9.38
CA SER A 2 -54.84 -35.08 8.13
C SER A 2 -53.78 -34.04 8.43
N ALA A 3 -52.51 -34.31 8.09
CA ALA A 3 -51.41 -33.35 8.19
C ALA A 3 -51.42 -32.44 6.95
N ARG A 4 -51.66 -31.14 7.16
CA ARG A 4 -51.55 -30.12 6.13
C ARG A 4 -50.09 -29.75 5.92
N THR A 5 -49.58 -30.02 4.72
CA THR A 5 -48.29 -29.53 4.22
C THR A 5 -48.46 -28.07 3.82
N ILE A 6 -47.72 -27.16 4.47
CA ILE A 6 -47.66 -25.76 4.09
C ILE A 6 -46.51 -25.63 3.06
N GLN A 7 -46.85 -25.37 1.79
CA GLN A 7 -45.93 -24.99 0.77
C GLN A 7 -45.60 -23.47 0.94
N HIS A 8 -44.36 -23.15 1.30
CA HIS A 8 -43.82 -21.78 1.18
C HIS A 8 -43.25 -21.63 -0.22
N SER A 9 -43.95 -20.87 -1.06
CA SER A 9 -43.46 -20.33 -2.32
C SER A 9 -42.48 -19.19 -2.00
N HIS A 10 -41.21 -19.37 -2.20
CA HIS A 10 -40.23 -18.29 -2.32
C HIS A 10 -39.92 -18.06 -3.80
N GLY A 11 -40.70 -17.19 -4.40
CA GLY A 11 -40.26 -16.47 -5.60
C GLY A 11 -39.70 -15.16 -5.16
N ASP A 12 -38.40 -14.95 -5.38
CA ASP A 12 -37.81 -13.67 -5.76
C ASP A 12 -36.36 -13.92 -6.18
N ASN A 13 -36.22 -14.17 -7.47
CA ASN A 13 -34.93 -14.23 -8.16
C ASN A 13 -34.40 -12.80 -8.36
N HIS A 14 -33.81 -12.19 -7.32
CA HIS A 14 -32.92 -11.06 -7.49
C HIS A 14 -31.51 -11.61 -7.76
N THR A 15 -31.21 -11.85 -9.03
CA THR A 15 -29.85 -12.07 -9.50
C THR A 15 -29.05 -10.80 -9.36
N HIS A 16 -28.59 -10.48 -8.14
CA HIS A 16 -27.48 -9.58 -7.94
C HIS A 16 -26.23 -10.29 -8.48
N VAL A 17 -25.79 -9.89 -9.65
CA VAL A 17 -24.49 -10.29 -10.21
C VAL A 17 -23.41 -9.67 -9.32
N HIS A 18 -23.12 -10.31 -8.20
CA HIS A 18 -21.93 -10.02 -7.42
C HIS A 18 -20.74 -10.48 -8.25
N ALA A 19 -20.01 -9.53 -8.83
CA ALA A 19 -18.72 -9.81 -9.44
C ALA A 19 -17.88 -10.59 -8.43
N SER A 20 -17.31 -11.74 -8.86
CA SER A 20 -16.48 -12.55 -7.96
C SER A 20 -15.34 -11.68 -7.42
N PRO A 21 -14.88 -11.88 -6.17
CA PRO A 21 -13.78 -11.09 -5.58
C PRO A 21 -12.53 -11.05 -6.50
N LYS A 22 -12.25 -12.13 -7.23
CA LYS A 22 -11.17 -12.20 -8.23
C LYS A 22 -11.39 -11.26 -9.42
N ALA A 23 -12.62 -11.13 -9.91
CA ALA A 23 -12.93 -10.23 -11.02
C ALA A 23 -12.84 -8.76 -10.58
N ALA A 24 -13.24 -8.42 -9.36
CA ALA A 24 -13.12 -7.08 -8.80
C ALA A 24 -11.64 -6.67 -8.63
N LEU A 25 -10.80 -7.59 -8.15
CA LEU A 25 -9.35 -7.36 -8.01
C LEU A 25 -8.67 -7.18 -9.38
N GLY A 26 -9.02 -8.02 -10.35
CA GLY A 26 -8.49 -7.92 -11.71
C GLY A 26 -8.86 -6.60 -12.40
N THR A 27 -10.09 -6.11 -12.21
CA THR A 27 -10.51 -4.81 -12.76
C THR A 27 -9.79 -3.64 -12.09
N ALA A 28 -9.61 -3.67 -10.76
CA ALA A 28 -8.84 -2.64 -10.05
C ALA A 28 -7.39 -2.61 -10.56
N PHE A 29 -6.73 -3.76 -10.65
CA PHE A 29 -5.38 -3.86 -11.19
C PHE A 29 -5.26 -3.31 -12.62
N ALA A 30 -6.18 -3.68 -13.52
CA ALA A 30 -6.18 -3.21 -14.89
C ALA A 30 -6.39 -1.69 -14.99
N LEU A 31 -7.26 -1.12 -14.15
CA LEU A 31 -7.49 0.31 -14.08
C LEU A 31 -6.28 1.06 -13.54
N THR A 32 -5.63 0.55 -12.49
CA THR A 32 -4.39 1.15 -11.95
C THR A 32 -3.25 1.07 -12.95
N ALA A 33 -3.13 -0.03 -13.69
CA ALA A 33 -2.14 -0.15 -14.76
C ALA A 33 -2.40 0.82 -15.92
N LEU A 34 -3.68 1.08 -16.24
CA LEU A 34 -4.06 2.10 -17.22
C LEU A 34 -3.67 3.51 -16.74
N VAL A 35 -3.94 3.84 -15.47
CA VAL A 35 -3.53 5.13 -14.88
C VAL A 35 -2.02 5.28 -14.98
N LEU A 36 -1.26 4.28 -14.54
CA LEU A 36 0.20 4.29 -14.65
C LEU A 36 0.67 4.58 -16.09
N LEU A 37 0.10 3.90 -17.07
CA LEU A 37 0.47 4.10 -18.47
C LEU A 37 0.18 5.54 -18.93
N VAL A 38 -1.00 6.06 -18.61
CA VAL A 38 -1.42 7.42 -18.98
C VAL A 38 -0.53 8.47 -18.30
N GLU A 39 -0.21 8.28 -17.02
CA GLU A 39 0.64 9.22 -16.27
C GLU A 39 2.10 9.18 -16.73
N VAL A 40 2.66 8.00 -16.99
CA VAL A 40 4.01 7.87 -17.54
C VAL A 40 4.12 8.52 -18.91
N VAL A 41 3.21 8.17 -19.84
CA VAL A 41 3.21 8.75 -21.20
C VAL A 41 2.92 10.26 -21.13
N GLY A 42 1.95 10.68 -20.33
CA GLY A 42 1.60 12.08 -20.12
C GLY A 42 2.75 12.87 -19.48
N GLY A 43 3.42 12.29 -18.48
CA GLY A 43 4.56 12.90 -17.79
C GLY A 43 5.73 13.19 -18.71
N PHE A 44 6.12 12.20 -19.52
CA PHE A 44 7.17 12.41 -20.54
C PHE A 44 6.71 13.38 -21.64
N ALA A 45 5.50 13.26 -22.14
CA ALA A 45 4.99 14.12 -23.21
C ALA A 45 4.77 15.57 -22.77
N SER A 46 4.45 15.80 -21.50
CA SER A 46 4.25 17.14 -20.92
C SER A 46 5.52 17.74 -20.34
N HIS A 47 6.60 16.97 -20.17
CA HIS A 47 7.78 17.31 -19.37
C HIS A 47 7.44 17.62 -17.90
N SER A 48 6.33 17.07 -17.36
CA SER A 48 5.90 17.30 -15.98
C SER A 48 6.55 16.29 -15.02
N LEU A 49 7.35 16.80 -14.09
CA LEU A 49 7.93 16.00 -13.02
C LEU A 49 6.89 15.60 -11.97
N ALA A 50 5.90 16.46 -11.73
CA ALA A 50 4.80 16.16 -10.81
C ALA A 50 3.99 14.94 -11.28
N LEU A 51 3.70 14.86 -12.59
CA LEU A 51 2.99 13.71 -13.16
C LEU A 51 3.84 12.45 -13.14
N LEU A 52 5.15 12.55 -13.39
CA LEU A 52 6.09 11.41 -13.26
C LEU A 52 6.26 10.96 -11.82
N SER A 53 6.16 11.87 -10.84
CA SER A 53 6.19 11.55 -9.42
C SER A 53 4.94 10.74 -9.01
N ASP A 54 3.77 11.16 -9.48
CA ASP A 54 2.51 10.44 -9.28
C ASP A 54 2.56 9.05 -9.92
N ALA A 55 3.01 8.95 -11.17
CA ALA A 55 3.25 7.67 -11.87
C ALA A 55 4.25 6.76 -11.12
N GLY A 56 5.30 7.33 -10.53
CA GLY A 56 6.27 6.59 -9.71
C GLY A 56 5.63 5.96 -8.48
N HIS A 57 4.70 6.67 -7.82
CA HIS A 57 3.92 6.14 -6.72
C HIS A 57 3.03 4.98 -7.18
N VAL A 58 2.21 5.18 -8.21
CA VAL A 58 1.32 4.15 -8.78
C VAL A 58 2.10 2.91 -9.24
N LEU A 59 3.29 3.09 -9.83
CA LEU A 59 4.16 1.98 -10.20
C LEU A 59 4.53 1.12 -8.99
N THR A 60 4.91 1.76 -7.88
CA THR A 60 5.31 1.02 -6.68
C THR A 60 4.15 0.30 -6.01
N ASP A 61 2.93 0.80 -6.12
CA ASP A 61 1.73 0.11 -5.63
C ASP A 61 1.46 -1.17 -6.42
N ILE A 62 1.60 -1.11 -7.74
CA ILE A 62 1.50 -2.29 -8.61
C ILE A 62 2.59 -3.31 -8.26
N VAL A 63 3.83 -2.86 -8.08
CA VAL A 63 4.96 -3.73 -7.70
C VAL A 63 4.72 -4.33 -6.31
N ALA A 64 4.28 -3.52 -5.33
CA ALA A 64 3.96 -4.00 -3.98
C ALA A 64 2.88 -5.08 -3.99
N LEU A 65 1.81 -4.90 -4.79
CA LEU A 65 0.76 -5.89 -4.94
C LEU A 65 1.28 -7.20 -5.57
N GLY A 66 2.11 -7.10 -6.60
CA GLY A 66 2.76 -8.25 -7.23
C GLY A 66 3.69 -9.01 -6.27
N LEU A 67 4.49 -8.28 -5.49
CA LEU A 67 5.37 -8.84 -4.47
C LEU A 67 4.58 -9.49 -3.32
N ALA A 68 3.48 -8.86 -2.89
CA ALA A 68 2.60 -9.42 -1.87
C ALA A 68 1.94 -10.73 -2.34
N TRP A 69 1.48 -10.78 -3.58
CA TRP A 69 0.93 -11.99 -4.18
C TRP A 69 1.99 -13.11 -4.27
N PHE A 70 3.19 -12.79 -4.75
CA PHE A 70 4.31 -13.73 -4.79
C PHE A 70 4.67 -14.26 -3.39
N ALA A 71 4.76 -13.36 -2.41
CA ALA A 71 5.08 -13.69 -1.02
C ALA A 71 4.01 -14.58 -0.38
N ALA A 72 2.73 -14.34 -0.64
CA ALA A 72 1.64 -15.19 -0.19
C ALA A 72 1.79 -16.62 -0.73
N GLY A 73 2.08 -16.78 -2.02
CA GLY A 73 2.34 -18.10 -2.61
C GLY A 73 3.59 -18.80 -2.04
N GLN A 74 4.61 -18.02 -1.61
CA GLN A 74 5.77 -18.61 -0.93
C GLN A 74 5.45 -19.04 0.52
N ALA A 75 4.61 -18.26 1.22
CA ALA A 75 4.23 -18.56 2.61
C ALA A 75 3.41 -19.86 2.75
N GLU A 76 2.71 -20.26 1.69
CA GLU A 76 1.97 -21.53 1.64
C GLU A 76 2.88 -22.77 1.48
N ARG A 77 4.17 -22.59 1.16
CA ARG A 77 5.11 -23.70 1.03
C ARG A 77 5.41 -24.30 2.38
N PRO A 78 5.45 -25.64 2.49
CA PRO A 78 5.83 -26.30 3.73
C PRO A 78 7.26 -25.95 4.14
N SER A 79 7.53 -25.99 5.45
CA SER A 79 8.87 -25.90 5.98
C SER A 79 9.77 -27.04 5.46
N ASP A 80 11.05 -26.78 5.31
CA ASP A 80 12.07 -27.75 4.96
C ASP A 80 13.20 -27.80 6.02
N ASP A 81 14.13 -28.74 5.90
CA ASP A 81 15.23 -28.92 6.85
C ASP A 81 16.17 -27.70 6.98
N ARG A 82 16.16 -26.80 5.98
CA ARG A 82 16.94 -25.56 5.98
C ARG A 82 16.14 -24.36 6.42
N ARG A 83 14.80 -24.41 6.31
CA ARG A 83 13.86 -23.33 6.65
C ARG A 83 12.77 -23.88 7.56
N THR A 84 13.12 -24.13 8.80
CA THR A 84 12.25 -24.75 9.79
C THR A 84 11.01 -23.90 10.10
N TYR A 85 11.10 -22.58 9.99
CA TYR A 85 9.96 -21.64 10.06
C TYR A 85 9.25 -21.43 8.71
N GLY A 86 9.61 -22.17 7.65
CA GLY A 86 9.06 -22.01 6.31
C GLY A 86 9.55 -20.74 5.60
N TYR A 87 8.73 -20.25 4.66
CA TYR A 87 9.08 -19.15 3.76
C TYR A 87 8.38 -17.82 4.12
N HIS A 88 7.84 -17.68 5.31
CA HIS A 88 7.06 -16.52 5.72
C HIS A 88 7.83 -15.20 5.64
N ARG A 89 9.15 -15.20 5.87
CA ARG A 89 10.01 -13.99 5.78
C ARG A 89 10.20 -13.47 4.35
N VAL A 90 9.79 -14.23 3.31
CA VAL A 90 9.84 -13.75 1.91
C VAL A 90 8.98 -12.50 1.74
N GLY A 91 7.83 -12.42 2.42
CA GLY A 91 6.99 -11.23 2.43
C GLY A 91 7.67 -10.00 3.02
N ILE A 92 8.44 -10.18 4.09
CA ILE A 92 9.21 -9.10 4.72
C ILE A 92 10.33 -8.60 3.79
N LEU A 93 11.04 -9.52 3.13
CA LEU A 93 12.09 -9.17 2.15
C LEU A 93 11.50 -8.46 0.93
N ALA A 94 10.32 -8.89 0.47
CA ALA A 94 9.61 -8.24 -0.62
C ALA A 94 9.19 -6.80 -0.26
N ALA A 95 8.63 -6.60 0.94
CA ALA A 95 8.27 -5.27 1.44
C ALA A 95 9.51 -4.37 1.62
N LEU A 96 10.63 -4.92 2.09
CA LEU A 96 11.91 -4.20 2.20
C LEU A 96 12.41 -3.76 0.82
N ALA A 97 12.42 -4.67 -0.16
CA ALA A 97 12.85 -4.35 -1.52
C ALA A 97 11.98 -3.24 -2.14
N ASN A 98 10.65 -3.31 -1.94
CA ASN A 98 9.74 -2.27 -2.39
C ASN A 98 10.02 -0.91 -1.73
N ALA A 99 10.21 -0.90 -0.40
CA ALA A 99 10.52 0.34 0.33
C ALA A 99 11.85 0.97 -0.12
N ILE A 100 12.88 0.17 -0.39
CA ILE A 100 14.17 0.66 -0.92
C ILE A 100 13.97 1.24 -2.32
N THR A 101 13.19 0.60 -3.18
CA THR A 101 12.88 1.09 -4.53
C THR A 101 12.15 2.44 -4.46
N LEU A 102 11.15 2.56 -3.58
CA LEU A 102 10.45 3.83 -3.33
C LEU A 102 11.40 4.95 -2.92
N ILE A 103 12.30 4.68 -1.97
CA ILE A 103 13.28 5.68 -1.52
C ILE A 103 14.21 6.09 -2.68
N ALA A 104 14.64 5.15 -3.51
CA ALA A 104 15.48 5.46 -4.67
C ALA A 104 14.74 6.37 -5.67
N ILE A 105 13.45 6.11 -5.94
CA ILE A 105 12.60 6.96 -6.80
C ILE A 105 12.46 8.35 -6.19
N VAL A 106 12.18 8.45 -4.90
CA VAL A 106 12.05 9.73 -4.17
C VAL A 106 13.33 10.56 -4.26
N VAL A 107 14.49 9.92 -4.04
CA VAL A 107 15.80 10.61 -4.15
C VAL A 107 16.02 11.12 -5.57
N TRP A 108 15.69 10.33 -6.58
CA TRP A 108 15.79 10.75 -7.97
C TRP A 108 14.86 11.93 -8.28
N ILE A 109 13.58 11.86 -7.86
CA ILE A 109 12.63 12.95 -8.04
C ILE A 109 13.10 14.23 -7.32
N ALA A 110 13.61 14.11 -6.10
CA ALA A 110 14.09 15.25 -5.34
C ALA A 110 15.31 15.91 -6.04
N PHE A 111 16.24 15.11 -6.55
CA PHE A 111 17.40 15.62 -7.31
C PHE A 111 16.94 16.37 -8.58
N GLU A 112 16.05 15.75 -9.35
CA GLU A 112 15.52 16.34 -10.58
C GLU A 112 14.70 17.61 -10.30
N ALA A 113 13.88 17.61 -9.24
CA ALA A 113 13.11 18.78 -8.84
C ALA A 113 14.00 19.95 -8.45
N ILE A 114 15.08 19.72 -7.70
CA ILE A 114 16.04 20.76 -7.32
C ILE A 114 16.73 21.31 -8.59
N HIS A 115 17.09 20.46 -9.52
CA HIS A 115 17.68 20.87 -10.80
C HIS A 115 16.70 21.75 -11.60
N ARG A 116 15.42 21.37 -11.71
CA ARG A 116 14.40 22.15 -12.42
C ARG A 116 13.99 23.44 -11.71
N LEU A 117 14.17 23.54 -10.39
CA LEU A 117 14.00 24.81 -9.69
C LEU A 117 15.09 25.83 -10.07
N GLN A 118 16.32 25.37 -10.37
CA GLN A 118 17.43 26.22 -10.81
C GLN A 118 17.38 26.55 -12.32
N ALA A 119 16.89 25.57 -13.12
CA ALA A 119 16.72 25.71 -14.56
C ALA A 119 15.33 25.23 -14.97
N PRO A 120 14.30 26.08 -14.85
CA PRO A 120 12.91 25.68 -15.10
C PRO A 120 12.70 25.19 -16.53
N GLU A 121 12.17 23.98 -16.69
CA GLU A 121 11.75 23.44 -17.98
C GLU A 121 10.30 23.86 -18.30
N GLN A 122 10.03 23.99 -19.58
CA GLN A 122 8.67 24.29 -20.04
C GLN A 122 7.81 23.02 -19.95
N VAL A 123 6.72 23.11 -19.21
CA VAL A 123 5.73 22.04 -19.06
C VAL A 123 4.54 22.33 -19.95
N THR A 124 3.97 21.31 -20.58
CA THR A 124 2.74 21.43 -21.39
C THR A 124 1.50 21.19 -20.52
N PRO A 125 0.81 22.26 -20.05
CA PRO A 125 -0.22 22.13 -19.01
C PRO A 125 -1.43 21.31 -19.45
N TRP A 126 -1.77 21.36 -20.74
CA TRP A 126 -2.91 20.62 -21.28
C TRP A 126 -2.76 19.11 -21.16
N ILE A 127 -1.58 18.57 -21.50
CA ILE A 127 -1.30 17.13 -21.40
C ILE A 127 -1.32 16.72 -19.93
N MET A 128 -0.68 17.51 -19.07
CA MET A 128 -0.64 17.31 -17.62
C MET A 128 -2.06 17.24 -17.05
N PHE A 129 -2.93 18.22 -17.44
CA PHE A 129 -4.32 18.26 -17.00
C PHE A 129 -5.12 17.01 -17.43
N VAL A 130 -5.03 16.60 -18.69
CA VAL A 130 -5.77 15.44 -19.21
C VAL A 130 -5.31 14.16 -18.51
N ALA A 131 -4.00 13.92 -18.39
CA ALA A 131 -3.47 12.72 -17.78
C ALA A 131 -3.85 12.60 -16.29
N ALA A 132 -3.66 13.68 -15.52
CA ALA A 132 -4.04 13.70 -14.11
C ALA A 132 -5.57 13.57 -13.90
N SER A 133 -6.40 14.12 -14.81
CA SER A 133 -7.85 13.93 -14.76
C SER A 133 -8.28 12.48 -14.92
N VAL A 134 -7.58 11.69 -15.73
CA VAL A 134 -7.81 10.25 -15.85
C VAL A 134 -7.47 9.57 -14.53
N GLY A 135 -6.34 9.91 -13.89
CA GLY A 135 -5.95 9.41 -12.56
C GLY A 135 -7.04 9.68 -11.51
N VAL A 136 -7.48 10.95 -11.39
CA VAL A 136 -8.56 11.33 -10.48
C VAL A 136 -9.84 10.54 -10.75
N ALA A 137 -10.28 10.44 -12.02
CA ALA A 137 -11.53 9.77 -12.37
C ALA A 137 -11.50 8.28 -12.01
N VAL A 138 -10.39 7.58 -12.30
CA VAL A 138 -10.22 6.16 -12.02
C VAL A 138 -10.11 5.91 -10.51
N ASN A 139 -9.28 6.68 -9.80
CA ASN A 139 -9.10 6.52 -8.36
C ASN A 139 -10.39 6.85 -7.61
N LEU A 140 -11.13 7.88 -8.01
CA LEU A 140 -12.44 8.19 -7.45
C LEU A 140 -13.45 7.05 -7.69
N PHE A 141 -13.47 6.47 -8.89
CA PHE A 141 -14.32 5.33 -9.21
C PHE A 141 -14.00 4.11 -8.32
N ILE A 142 -12.71 3.80 -8.13
CA ILE A 142 -12.27 2.72 -7.24
C ILE A 142 -12.67 3.03 -5.79
N GLY A 143 -12.42 4.23 -5.31
CA GLY A 143 -12.77 4.66 -3.95
C GLY A 143 -14.27 4.59 -3.66
N LEU A 144 -15.10 5.03 -4.60
CA LEU A 144 -16.56 4.94 -4.48
C LEU A 144 -17.05 3.48 -4.46
N ARG A 145 -16.45 2.60 -5.25
CA ARG A 145 -16.76 1.16 -5.22
C ARG A 145 -16.38 0.53 -3.88
N LEU A 146 -15.20 0.83 -3.34
CA LEU A 146 -14.76 0.33 -2.04
C LEU A 146 -15.69 0.80 -0.91
N ARG A 147 -16.16 2.03 -0.98
CA ARG A 147 -17.11 2.58 0.02
C ARG A 147 -18.40 1.77 0.14
N HIS A 148 -18.90 1.19 -0.96
CA HIS A 148 -20.11 0.36 -0.97
C HIS A 148 -19.90 -1.06 -0.44
N GLN A 149 -18.65 -1.54 -0.34
CA GLN A 149 -18.35 -2.94 0.03
C GLN A 149 -18.15 -3.19 1.52
N GLY A 150 -18.15 -2.18 2.38
CA GLY A 150 -18.13 -2.39 3.83
C GLY A 150 -17.34 -1.37 4.64
N GLN A 151 -18.04 -0.41 5.22
CA GLN A 151 -17.45 0.62 6.09
C GLN A 151 -16.93 0.09 7.43
N HIS A 152 -17.26 -1.16 7.79
CA HIS A 152 -16.88 -1.76 9.08
C HIS A 152 -15.58 -2.57 9.03
N ASN A 153 -14.98 -2.77 7.85
CA ASN A 153 -13.72 -3.51 7.71
C ASN A 153 -12.54 -2.54 7.73
N VAL A 154 -11.63 -2.73 8.70
CA VAL A 154 -10.41 -1.89 8.86
C VAL A 154 -9.56 -1.88 7.60
N ASN A 155 -9.46 -3.02 6.90
CA ASN A 155 -8.69 -3.12 5.66
C ASN A 155 -9.32 -2.30 4.53
N VAL A 156 -10.66 -2.29 4.41
CA VAL A 156 -11.38 -1.46 3.43
C VAL A 156 -11.18 0.02 3.72
N ARG A 157 -11.19 0.40 5.01
CA ARG A 157 -10.94 1.79 5.43
C ARG A 157 -9.51 2.24 5.10
N ALA A 158 -8.52 1.37 5.32
CA ALA A 158 -7.13 1.65 4.96
C ALA A 158 -6.95 1.82 3.44
N ALA A 159 -7.55 0.91 2.64
CA ALA A 159 -7.55 1.01 1.17
C ALA A 159 -8.24 2.29 0.67
N MET A 160 -9.35 2.70 1.30
CA MET A 160 -10.02 3.97 0.95
C MET A 160 -9.14 5.19 1.22
N LEU A 161 -8.46 5.23 2.39
CA LEU A 161 -7.55 6.33 2.72
C LEU A 161 -6.40 6.43 1.73
N HIS A 162 -5.85 5.30 1.28
CA HIS A 162 -4.82 5.24 0.25
C HIS A 162 -5.35 5.82 -1.09
N VAL A 163 -6.47 5.30 -1.60
CA VAL A 163 -7.07 5.78 -2.85
C VAL A 163 -7.43 7.27 -2.81
N PHE A 164 -7.91 7.78 -1.66
CA PHE A 164 -8.15 9.23 -1.51
C PHE A 164 -6.84 10.04 -1.45
N GLY A 165 -5.75 9.44 -0.96
CA GLY A 165 -4.40 10.01 -1.06
C GLY A 165 -3.99 10.21 -2.52
N ASP A 166 -4.20 9.19 -3.37
CA ASP A 166 -3.89 9.21 -4.80
C ASP A 166 -4.74 10.27 -5.54
N VAL A 167 -6.04 10.34 -5.22
CA VAL A 167 -6.91 11.43 -5.72
C VAL A 167 -6.35 12.80 -5.33
N GLY A 168 -5.83 12.95 -4.10
CA GLY A 168 -5.22 14.19 -3.62
C GLY A 168 -3.95 14.55 -4.38
N ALA A 169 -3.09 13.57 -4.66
CA ALA A 169 -1.85 13.75 -5.43
C ALA A 169 -2.16 14.18 -6.87
N SER A 170 -3.00 13.43 -7.58
CA SER A 170 -3.42 13.77 -8.95
C SER A 170 -4.17 15.11 -9.01
N ALA A 171 -4.98 15.47 -7.98
CA ALA A 171 -5.62 16.78 -7.90
C ALA A 171 -4.60 17.91 -7.74
N ALA A 172 -3.52 17.71 -6.96
CA ALA A 172 -2.44 18.68 -6.84
C ALA A 172 -1.74 18.90 -8.19
N VAL A 173 -1.54 17.83 -8.98
CA VAL A 173 -0.99 17.90 -10.35
C VAL A 173 -1.91 18.74 -11.25
N ILE A 174 -3.24 18.56 -11.18
CA ILE A 174 -4.21 19.37 -11.92
C ILE A 174 -4.09 20.84 -11.53
N VAL A 175 -4.06 21.15 -10.22
CA VAL A 175 -3.92 22.52 -9.73
C VAL A 175 -2.62 23.13 -10.26
N GLY A 176 -1.51 22.40 -10.24
CA GLY A 176 -0.25 22.83 -10.82
C GLY A 176 -0.35 23.17 -12.31
N GLY A 177 -1.00 22.30 -13.08
CA GLY A 177 -1.26 22.52 -14.51
C GLY A 177 -2.08 23.79 -14.77
N VAL A 178 -3.11 24.05 -13.94
CA VAL A 178 -3.92 25.29 -14.03
C VAL A 178 -3.08 26.51 -13.69
N VAL A 179 -2.26 26.46 -12.64
CA VAL A 179 -1.35 27.57 -12.28
C VAL A 179 -0.37 27.87 -13.43
N ILE A 180 0.25 26.83 -14.01
CA ILE A 180 1.17 27.02 -15.15
C ILE A 180 0.42 27.63 -16.34
N ALA A 181 -0.77 27.14 -16.67
CA ALA A 181 -1.56 27.65 -17.81
C ALA A 181 -1.94 29.11 -17.66
N LEU A 182 -2.25 29.57 -16.44
CA LEU A 182 -2.71 30.95 -16.17
C LEU A 182 -1.56 31.94 -15.97
N THR A 183 -0.43 31.49 -15.41
CA THR A 183 0.64 32.39 -14.96
C THR A 183 1.96 32.22 -15.74
N GLY A 184 2.15 31.08 -16.42
CA GLY A 184 3.43 30.71 -17.00
C GLY A 184 4.52 30.38 -15.95
N TRP A 185 4.15 30.19 -14.67
CA TRP A 185 5.10 29.94 -13.59
C TRP A 185 5.43 28.44 -13.49
N TYR A 186 6.42 28.01 -14.28
CA TYR A 186 6.85 26.61 -14.37
C TYR A 186 7.41 25.99 -13.06
N PRO A 187 8.05 26.76 -12.13
CA PRO A 187 8.55 26.17 -10.88
C PRO A 187 7.50 25.50 -10.00
N VAL A 188 6.20 25.70 -10.23
CA VAL A 188 5.14 25.01 -9.50
C VAL A 188 5.20 23.50 -9.70
N ASP A 189 5.59 23.01 -10.87
CA ASP A 189 5.69 21.58 -11.17
C ASP A 189 6.72 20.86 -10.26
N PRO A 190 8.00 21.26 -10.19
CA PRO A 190 8.95 20.65 -9.27
C PRO A 190 8.61 20.88 -7.79
N ILE A 191 7.89 21.94 -7.42
CA ILE A 191 7.42 22.14 -6.03
C ILE A 191 6.37 21.07 -5.67
N ILE A 192 5.39 20.84 -6.54
CA ILE A 192 4.38 19.78 -6.33
C ILE A 192 5.05 18.40 -6.34
N SER A 193 6.00 18.16 -7.25
CA SER A 193 6.78 16.92 -7.28
C SER A 193 7.48 16.64 -5.96
N LEU A 194 8.13 17.65 -5.35
CA LEU A 194 8.74 17.52 -4.02
C LEU A 194 7.72 17.22 -2.93
N ALA A 195 6.54 17.85 -2.98
CA ALA A 195 5.49 17.58 -2.00
C ALA A 195 4.99 16.12 -2.10
N ILE A 196 4.75 15.63 -3.31
CA ILE A 196 4.38 14.23 -3.56
C ILE A 196 5.50 13.29 -3.11
N ALA A 197 6.75 13.57 -3.49
CA ALA A 197 7.91 12.78 -3.10
C ALA A 197 8.09 12.69 -1.57
N LEU A 198 7.83 13.77 -0.83
CA LEU A 198 7.86 13.75 0.63
C LEU A 198 6.76 12.87 1.24
N LEU A 199 5.55 12.87 0.67
CA LEU A 199 4.49 11.98 1.11
C LEU A 199 4.85 10.51 0.88
N ILE A 200 5.42 10.20 -0.29
CA ILE A 200 5.90 8.85 -0.62
C ILE A 200 7.02 8.43 0.35
N ALA A 201 8.00 9.32 0.60
CA ALA A 201 9.10 9.08 1.53
C ALA A 201 8.62 8.76 2.94
N TRP A 202 7.61 9.48 3.42
CA TRP A 202 7.01 9.25 4.73
C TRP A 202 6.41 7.84 4.85
N GLY A 203 5.63 7.41 3.84
CA GLY A 203 5.07 6.06 3.79
C GLY A 203 6.16 4.97 3.71
N ALA A 204 7.12 5.13 2.80
CA ALA A 204 8.24 4.21 2.61
C ALA A 204 9.10 4.06 3.87
N TRP A 205 9.34 5.15 4.61
CA TRP A 205 10.07 5.13 5.88
C TRP A 205 9.38 4.26 6.94
N GLY A 206 8.05 4.33 7.01
CA GLY A 206 7.26 3.48 7.91
C GLY A 206 7.48 1.99 7.63
N VAL A 207 7.34 1.60 6.36
CA VAL A 207 7.55 0.21 5.91
C VAL A 207 8.99 -0.22 6.12
N LEU A 208 9.97 0.62 5.78
CA LEU A 208 11.39 0.34 5.97
C LEU A 208 11.72 0.06 7.45
N ARG A 209 11.26 0.93 8.34
CA ARG A 209 11.49 0.78 9.77
C ARG A 209 10.84 -0.47 10.35
N GLU A 210 9.65 -0.83 9.90
CA GLU A 210 8.94 -2.03 10.33
C GLU A 210 9.65 -3.30 9.85
N THR A 211 9.99 -3.36 8.57
CA THR A 211 10.66 -4.52 7.97
C THR A 211 12.05 -4.76 8.58
N ILE A 212 12.83 -3.70 8.80
CA ILE A 212 14.13 -3.79 9.50
C ILE A 212 13.90 -4.29 10.93
N GLY A 213 12.91 -3.77 11.65
CA GLY A 213 12.59 -4.23 13.00
C GLY A 213 12.29 -5.75 13.05
N ILE A 214 11.50 -6.26 12.10
CA ILE A 214 11.20 -7.70 12.02
C ILE A 214 12.47 -8.52 11.69
N LEU A 215 13.31 -8.03 10.77
CA LEU A 215 14.56 -8.72 10.41
C LEU A 215 15.60 -8.72 11.54
N MET A 216 15.61 -7.65 12.35
CA MET A 216 16.43 -7.52 13.55
C MET A 216 15.84 -8.24 14.77
N GLU A 217 14.75 -9.00 14.59
CA GLU A 217 14.10 -9.79 15.66
C GLU A 217 13.66 -8.93 16.84
N SER A 218 13.30 -7.67 16.56
CA SER A 218 12.82 -6.74 17.58
C SER A 218 11.50 -7.21 18.17
N THR A 219 11.30 -6.93 19.46
CA THR A 219 10.02 -7.16 20.12
C THR A 219 8.89 -6.42 19.41
N PRO A 220 7.76 -7.08 19.10
CA PRO A 220 6.59 -6.43 18.51
C PRO A 220 6.11 -5.27 19.38
N ARG A 221 5.74 -4.14 18.76
CA ARG A 221 5.39 -2.90 19.47
C ARG A 221 4.18 -3.02 20.40
N ASP A 222 3.32 -3.99 20.18
CA ASP A 222 2.11 -4.27 20.94
C ASP A 222 2.32 -5.35 22.01
N VAL A 223 3.57 -5.78 22.26
CA VAL A 223 3.94 -6.73 23.30
C VAL A 223 4.66 -5.99 24.43
N ASP A 224 4.06 -6.01 25.61
CA ASP A 224 4.72 -5.58 26.85
C ASP A 224 5.47 -6.78 27.47
N VAL A 225 6.79 -6.78 27.28
CA VAL A 225 7.68 -7.83 27.80
C VAL A 225 7.61 -7.92 29.32
N THR A 226 7.46 -6.78 30.02
CA THR A 226 7.39 -6.75 31.49
C THR A 226 6.11 -7.40 31.99
N HIS A 227 4.99 -7.15 31.31
CA HIS A 227 3.73 -7.80 31.62
C HIS A 227 3.78 -9.30 31.36
N LEU A 228 4.35 -9.70 30.23
CA LEU A 228 4.50 -11.10 29.82
C LEU A 228 5.38 -11.89 30.82
N LEU A 229 6.51 -11.33 31.24
CA LEU A 229 7.38 -11.91 32.29
C LEU A 229 6.61 -12.17 33.58
N ARG A 230 5.80 -11.18 34.00
CA ARG A 230 5.00 -11.28 35.23
C ARG A 230 3.93 -12.36 35.12
N ASP A 231 3.31 -12.51 33.94
CA ASP A 231 2.26 -13.51 33.75
C ASP A 231 2.83 -14.92 33.65
N LEU A 232 3.98 -15.11 33.01
CA LEU A 232 4.69 -16.38 32.99
C LEU A 232 5.11 -16.81 34.42
N GLY A 233 5.57 -15.89 35.26
CA GLY A 233 5.91 -16.17 36.64
C GLY A 233 4.73 -16.52 37.58
N LYS A 234 3.49 -16.28 37.13
CA LYS A 234 2.28 -16.68 37.89
C LYS A 234 1.84 -18.13 37.59
N ILE A 235 2.44 -18.81 36.61
CA ILE A 235 2.09 -20.18 36.23
C ILE A 235 2.46 -21.13 37.39
N PRO A 236 1.54 -21.97 37.89
CA PRO A 236 1.85 -22.91 38.96
C PRO A 236 3.02 -23.82 38.60
N GLY A 237 4.04 -23.91 39.50
CA GLY A 237 5.25 -24.69 39.27
C GLY A 237 6.42 -23.91 38.65
N VAL A 238 6.21 -22.64 38.25
CA VAL A 238 7.28 -21.77 37.77
C VAL A 238 7.84 -20.97 38.96
N SER A 239 9.16 -21.18 39.24
CA SER A 239 9.88 -20.45 40.29
C SER A 239 10.66 -19.23 39.76
N GLY A 240 10.95 -19.19 38.47
CA GLY A 240 11.63 -18.08 37.80
C GLY A 240 11.51 -18.15 36.29
N VAL A 241 11.59 -17.01 35.63
CA VAL A 241 11.62 -16.85 34.18
C VAL A 241 12.74 -15.90 33.82
N HIS A 242 13.67 -16.33 32.96
CA HIS A 242 14.77 -15.49 32.47
C HIS A 242 15.03 -15.77 30.99
N ASP A 243 15.86 -14.93 30.34
CA ASP A 243 16.17 -14.98 28.91
C ASP A 243 14.91 -15.01 28.04
N LEU A 244 13.96 -14.15 28.35
CA LEU A 244 12.74 -13.99 27.57
C LEU A 244 13.03 -13.22 26.30
N HIS A 245 12.88 -13.86 25.16
CA HIS A 245 12.95 -13.27 23.83
C HIS A 245 11.59 -13.37 23.15
N VAL A 246 11.15 -12.27 22.53
CA VAL A 246 9.89 -12.20 21.78
C VAL A 246 10.15 -11.48 20.47
N TRP A 247 9.82 -12.13 19.35
CA TRP A 247 10.05 -11.56 18.02
C TRP A 247 8.94 -11.89 17.04
N SER A 248 8.87 -11.17 15.91
CA SER A 248 7.99 -11.49 14.80
C SER A 248 8.70 -12.33 13.76
N ILE A 249 8.07 -13.41 13.30
CA ILE A 249 8.53 -14.20 12.15
C ILE A 249 8.04 -13.55 10.85
N ALA A 250 6.75 -13.16 10.83
CA ALA A 250 6.09 -12.47 9.73
C ALA A 250 4.89 -11.66 10.27
N GLY A 251 4.16 -10.98 9.40
CA GLY A 251 2.94 -10.24 9.79
C GLY A 251 1.94 -11.12 10.53
N GLY A 252 1.69 -10.82 11.81
CA GLY A 252 0.79 -11.56 12.67
C GLY A 252 1.32 -12.87 13.27
N MET A 253 2.48 -13.37 12.85
CA MET A 253 3.13 -14.57 13.39
C MET A 253 4.25 -14.17 14.35
N ARG A 254 4.13 -14.54 15.61
CA ARG A 254 5.09 -14.24 16.67
C ARG A 254 5.69 -15.52 17.24
N ALA A 255 6.91 -15.41 17.71
CA ALA A 255 7.60 -16.45 18.44
C ALA A 255 8.08 -15.91 19.77
N LEU A 256 8.24 -16.81 20.71
CA LEU A 256 8.76 -16.55 22.05
C LEU A 256 9.67 -17.70 22.47
N SER A 257 10.77 -17.37 23.12
CA SER A 257 11.60 -18.32 23.86
C SER A 257 11.89 -17.77 25.24
N ALA A 258 11.92 -18.63 26.25
CA ALA A 258 12.27 -18.30 27.62
C ALA A 258 12.88 -19.49 28.33
N HIS A 259 13.75 -19.23 29.31
CA HIS A 259 14.17 -20.24 30.28
C HIS A 259 13.26 -20.18 31.50
N ILE A 260 12.71 -21.32 31.87
CA ILE A 260 11.78 -21.48 33.00
C ILE A 260 12.44 -22.39 34.06
N GLN A 261 12.42 -21.93 35.31
CA GLN A 261 12.86 -22.68 36.50
C GLN A 261 11.67 -23.12 37.32
#